data_2466a0bd615870284b8eea26e33ee998
#
_entry.id   2466a0bd615870284b8eea26e33ee998
#
_cell.length_a   1.000
_cell.length_b   1.000
_cell.length_c   1.000
_cell.angle_alpha   90.00
_cell.angle_beta   90.00
_cell.angle_gamma   90.00
#
_symmetry.space_group_name_H-M   'P 1'
#
loop_
_entity.id
_entity.type
_entity.pdbx_description
1 polymer ?
#
loop_
_entity_poly.entity_id
_entity_poly.type
_entity_poly.pdbx_seq_one_letter_code
_entity_poly.pdbx_strand_id
1 'polypeptide(L)'
;TVSGWEVQQAAQGKRNYTVLTLEMLAEGSPGAELYLAIGSDMLLSFDGWYRWQDILRLARLVVTSRNVGDDPLLHEKAKQLDATGARILFAPVEALPMASSALRARLAAGERCENELPPLVRRVIQREGLYRETKGDEDRNDSETGKRACAQPPERSAL
;
A
#
# COMPACT_ATOMS: atom_id res chain seq x y z
N THR A 1 -2.74 14.50 9.87
CA THR A 1 -4.12 14.00 10.06
C THR A 1 -4.23 12.62 9.46
N VAL A 2 -4.93 11.71 10.11
CA VAL A 2 -5.24 10.38 9.60
C VAL A 2 -6.73 10.35 9.24
N SER A 3 -7.05 9.89 8.02
CA SER A 3 -8.43 9.73 7.57
C SER A 3 -8.95 8.34 7.93
N GLY A 4 -10.16 8.27 8.50
CA GLY A 4 -10.88 7.03 8.74
C GLY A 4 -11.82 6.62 7.59
N TRP A 5 -11.80 7.32 6.46
CA TRP A 5 -12.74 7.13 5.36
C TRP A 5 -12.73 5.70 4.80
N GLU A 6 -11.56 5.12 4.54
CA GLU A 6 -11.45 3.74 4.03
C GLU A 6 -12.00 2.71 5.01
N VAL A 7 -11.80 2.91 6.32
CA VAL A 7 -12.37 2.06 7.37
C VAL A 7 -13.89 2.12 7.34
N GLN A 8 -14.46 3.32 7.16
CA GLN A 8 -15.92 3.50 7.05
C GLN A 8 -16.48 2.84 5.78
N GLN A 9 -15.78 2.94 4.64
CA GLN A 9 -16.17 2.25 3.39
C GLN A 9 -16.15 0.73 3.58
N ALA A 10 -15.09 0.19 4.19
CA ALA A 10 -14.97 -1.23 4.49
C ALA A 10 -16.09 -1.74 5.41
N ALA A 11 -16.45 -0.97 6.44
CA ALA A 11 -17.56 -1.30 7.33
C ALA A 11 -18.93 -1.37 6.60
N GLN A 12 -19.07 -0.68 5.46
CA GLN A 12 -20.23 -0.74 4.58
C GLN A 12 -20.13 -1.86 3.52
N GLY A 13 -19.14 -2.73 3.59
CA GLY A 13 -18.91 -3.80 2.62
C GLY A 13 -18.38 -3.32 1.26
N LYS A 14 -17.95 -2.05 1.15
CA LYS A 14 -17.42 -1.49 -0.09
C LYS A 14 -15.94 -1.84 -0.25
N ARG A 15 -15.51 -2.08 -1.49
CA ARG A 15 -14.09 -2.26 -1.80
C ARG A 15 -13.37 -0.91 -1.78
N ASN A 16 -12.22 -0.88 -1.15
CA ASN A 16 -11.34 0.28 -1.16
C ASN A 16 -10.33 0.15 -2.32
N TYR A 17 -10.44 1.06 -3.27
CA TYR A 17 -9.46 1.22 -4.33
C TYR A 17 -8.80 2.59 -4.18
N THR A 18 -7.51 2.67 -4.41
CA THR A 18 -6.72 3.90 -4.27
C THR A 18 -7.32 5.08 -5.04
N VAL A 19 -7.85 4.84 -6.23
CA VAL A 19 -8.49 5.89 -7.03
C VAL A 19 -9.68 6.54 -6.31
N LEU A 20 -10.50 5.76 -5.59
CA LEU A 20 -11.67 6.30 -4.87
C LEU A 20 -11.23 7.17 -3.68
N THR A 21 -10.15 6.78 -3.00
CA THR A 21 -9.56 7.59 -1.94
C THR A 21 -9.01 8.92 -2.49
N LEU A 22 -8.37 8.89 -3.65
CA LEU A 22 -7.86 10.10 -4.29
C LEU A 22 -8.99 11.01 -4.80
N GLU A 23 -10.06 10.45 -5.35
CA GLU A 23 -11.25 11.20 -5.74
C GLU A 23 -11.85 11.94 -4.54
N MET A 24 -12.07 11.23 -3.43
CA MET A 24 -12.57 11.83 -2.19
C MET A 24 -11.65 12.95 -1.67
N LEU A 25 -10.33 12.75 -1.72
CA LEU A 25 -9.38 13.76 -1.27
C LEU A 25 -9.36 14.99 -2.19
N ALA A 26 -9.46 14.80 -3.49
CA ALA A 26 -9.52 15.88 -4.47
C ALA A 26 -10.79 16.71 -4.32
N GLU A 27 -11.94 16.07 -4.08
CA GLU A 27 -13.22 16.74 -3.79
C GLU A 27 -13.16 17.54 -2.47
N GLY A 28 -12.56 16.95 -1.44
CA GLY A 28 -12.42 17.59 -0.13
C GLY A 28 -11.38 18.70 -0.05
N SER A 29 -10.51 18.81 -1.05
CA SER A 29 -9.42 19.80 -1.08
C SER A 29 -9.21 20.35 -2.49
N PRO A 30 -10.15 21.13 -3.02
CA PRO A 30 -10.06 21.69 -4.37
C PRO A 30 -8.78 22.52 -4.57
N GLY A 31 -8.05 22.23 -5.64
CA GLY A 31 -6.79 22.92 -5.96
C GLY A 31 -5.56 22.39 -5.23
N ALA A 32 -5.70 21.40 -4.33
CA ALA A 32 -4.57 20.76 -3.71
C ALA A 32 -3.87 19.81 -4.70
N GLU A 33 -2.55 19.81 -4.66
CA GLU A 33 -1.73 18.84 -5.39
C GLU A 33 -1.58 17.56 -4.56
N LEU A 34 -2.08 16.44 -5.07
CA LEU A 34 -2.03 15.17 -4.37
C LEU A 34 -0.76 14.40 -4.74
N TYR A 35 -0.16 13.76 -3.76
CA TYR A 35 1.00 12.88 -3.92
C TYR A 35 0.70 11.50 -3.35
N LEU A 36 0.91 10.46 -4.16
CA LEU A 36 0.77 9.07 -3.76
C LEU A 36 2.14 8.45 -3.59
N ALA A 37 2.52 8.17 -2.34
CA ALA A 37 3.77 7.49 -2.03
C ALA A 37 3.61 5.97 -2.17
N ILE A 38 4.48 5.33 -2.98
CA ILE A 38 4.47 3.89 -3.24
C ILE A 38 5.88 3.30 -3.19
N GLY A 39 5.97 2.00 -2.94
CA GLY A 39 7.24 1.26 -3.05
C GLY A 39 7.58 0.89 -4.50
N SER A 40 8.82 0.50 -4.73
CA SER A 40 9.32 0.06 -6.05
C SER A 40 8.52 -1.11 -6.63
N ASP A 41 8.20 -2.10 -5.81
CA ASP A 41 7.38 -3.26 -6.15
C ASP A 41 5.97 -2.88 -6.64
N MET A 42 5.40 -1.84 -6.04
CA MET A 42 4.09 -1.30 -6.42
C MET A 42 4.15 -0.56 -7.76
N LEU A 43 5.23 0.18 -8.04
CA LEU A 43 5.40 0.84 -9.33
C LEU A 43 5.46 -0.18 -10.48
N LEU A 44 6.19 -1.29 -10.31
CA LEU A 44 6.33 -2.32 -11.33
C LEU A 44 5.01 -3.00 -11.70
N SER A 45 4.06 -3.06 -10.77
CA SER A 45 2.72 -3.65 -10.95
C SER A 45 1.60 -2.61 -11.10
N PHE A 46 1.94 -1.34 -11.26
CA PHE A 46 1.00 -0.23 -11.14
C PHE A 46 -0.10 -0.23 -12.21
N ASP A 47 0.22 -0.65 -13.42
CA ASP A 47 -0.74 -0.78 -14.54
C ASP A 47 -1.78 -1.89 -14.35
N GLY A 48 -1.63 -2.75 -13.36
CA GLY A 48 -2.66 -3.69 -12.89
C GLY A 48 -3.64 -3.10 -11.86
N TRP A 49 -3.46 -1.87 -11.43
CA TRP A 49 -4.34 -1.27 -10.44
C TRP A 49 -5.66 -0.80 -11.05
N TYR A 50 -6.73 -0.89 -10.28
CA TYR A 50 -8.04 -0.45 -10.72
C TYR A 50 -8.03 1.03 -11.09
N ARG A 51 -8.36 1.35 -12.35
CA ARG A 51 -8.39 2.70 -12.92
C ARG A 51 -7.06 3.47 -12.71
N TRP A 52 -5.93 2.80 -12.92
CA TRP A 52 -4.59 3.36 -12.69
C TRP A 52 -4.33 4.66 -13.46
N GLN A 53 -4.90 4.81 -14.66
CA GLN A 53 -4.79 6.05 -15.44
C GLN A 53 -5.44 7.24 -14.72
N ASP A 54 -6.56 7.02 -14.03
CA ASP A 54 -7.22 8.06 -13.26
C ASP A 54 -6.40 8.42 -12.01
N ILE A 55 -5.72 7.46 -11.39
CA ILE A 55 -4.76 7.72 -10.31
C ILE A 55 -3.69 8.70 -10.79
N LEU A 56 -3.11 8.49 -11.99
CA LEU A 56 -2.07 9.36 -12.55
C LEU A 56 -2.58 10.76 -12.91
N ARG A 57 -3.88 10.92 -13.18
CA ARG A 57 -4.49 12.23 -13.40
C ARG A 57 -4.71 12.98 -12.09
N LEU A 58 -5.04 12.25 -11.02
CA LEU A 58 -5.39 12.83 -9.72
C LEU A 58 -4.17 13.11 -8.85
N ALA A 59 -3.11 12.33 -8.95
CA ALA A 59 -1.95 12.43 -8.07
C ALA A 59 -0.63 12.24 -8.80
N ARG A 60 0.44 12.84 -8.26
CA ARG A 60 1.82 12.54 -8.63
C ARG A 60 2.28 11.32 -7.85
N LEU A 61 3.02 10.41 -8.49
CA LEU A 61 3.63 9.29 -7.78
C LEU A 61 4.95 9.71 -7.15
N VAL A 62 5.16 9.33 -5.89
CA VAL A 62 6.44 9.41 -5.20
C VAL A 62 6.90 7.99 -4.93
N VAL A 63 7.94 7.56 -5.62
CA VAL A 63 8.44 6.19 -5.57
C VAL A 63 9.65 6.12 -4.65
N THR A 64 9.62 5.19 -3.69
CA THR A 64 10.76 4.85 -2.85
C THR A 64 11.30 3.48 -3.25
N SER A 65 12.58 3.39 -3.63
CA SER A 65 13.23 2.11 -3.86
C SER A 65 13.59 1.46 -2.53
N ARG A 66 13.38 0.14 -2.44
CA ARG A 66 13.77 -0.68 -1.29
C ARG A 66 14.97 -1.56 -1.57
N ASN A 67 15.32 -1.75 -2.84
CA ASN A 67 16.37 -2.65 -3.27
C ASN A 67 17.47 -1.89 -4.03
N VAL A 68 18.70 -2.18 -3.70
CA VAL A 68 19.85 -1.69 -4.47
C VAL A 68 19.84 -2.41 -5.82
N GLY A 69 19.81 -1.64 -6.92
CA GLY A 69 19.84 -2.18 -8.29
C GLY A 69 18.52 -2.22 -9.04
N ASP A 70 17.40 -1.85 -8.41
CA ASP A 70 16.07 -1.77 -9.08
C ASP A 70 15.98 -0.59 -10.07
N ASP A 71 16.87 0.39 -9.97
CA ASP A 71 16.78 1.67 -10.69
C ASP A 71 16.53 1.57 -12.21
N PRO A 72 17.22 0.70 -12.99
CA PRO A 72 16.98 0.63 -14.43
C PRO A 72 15.54 0.20 -14.78
N LEU A 73 15.00 -0.80 -14.08
CA LEU A 73 13.65 -1.32 -14.31
C LEU A 73 12.59 -0.30 -13.88
N LEU A 74 12.82 0.39 -12.77
CA LEU A 74 11.92 1.43 -12.27
C LEU A 74 11.87 2.63 -13.21
N HIS A 75 13.00 3.06 -13.74
CA HIS A 75 13.06 4.16 -14.69
C HIS A 75 12.41 3.80 -16.02
N GLU A 76 12.59 2.56 -16.50
CA GLU A 76 11.89 2.10 -17.70
C GLU A 76 10.39 2.04 -17.50
N LYS A 77 9.93 1.50 -16.37
CA LYS A 77 8.50 1.50 -16.02
C LYS A 77 7.94 2.91 -15.89
N ALA A 78 8.69 3.82 -15.26
CA ALA A 78 8.30 5.22 -15.15
C ALA A 78 8.13 5.88 -16.53
N LYS A 79 9.06 5.65 -17.46
CA LYS A 79 8.94 6.15 -18.84
C LYS A 79 7.69 5.64 -19.55
N GLN A 80 7.36 4.35 -19.38
CA GLN A 80 6.15 3.76 -19.96
C GLN A 80 4.88 4.44 -19.42
N LEU A 81 4.84 4.71 -18.12
CA LEU A 81 3.73 5.41 -17.48
C LEU A 81 3.71 6.90 -17.81
N ASP A 82 4.89 7.53 -17.95
CA ASP A 82 5.04 8.96 -18.28
C ASP A 82 4.53 9.31 -19.69
N ALA A 83 4.54 8.35 -20.60
CA ALA A 83 3.89 8.50 -21.92
C ALA A 83 2.38 8.84 -21.81
N THR A 84 1.79 8.62 -20.64
CA THR A 84 0.40 8.99 -20.32
C THR A 84 0.28 10.36 -19.64
N GLY A 85 1.39 11.12 -19.49
CA GLY A 85 1.43 12.42 -18.81
C GLY A 85 1.57 12.30 -17.28
N ALA A 86 1.99 11.15 -16.79
CA ALA A 86 2.23 10.93 -15.36
C ALA A 86 3.45 11.71 -14.88
N ARG A 87 3.37 12.28 -13.69
CA ARG A 87 4.51 12.89 -13.01
C ARG A 87 5.00 11.95 -11.92
N ILE A 88 6.11 11.26 -12.19
CA ILE A 88 6.71 10.29 -11.28
C ILE A 88 7.99 10.88 -10.69
N LEU A 89 8.06 10.94 -9.37
CA LEU A 89 9.18 11.44 -8.60
C LEU A 89 9.84 10.27 -7.87
N PHE A 90 11.15 10.12 -8.01
CA PHE A 90 11.93 9.19 -7.21
C PHE A 90 12.45 9.89 -5.97
N ALA A 91 12.05 9.41 -4.78
CA ALA A 91 12.55 9.95 -3.53
C ALA A 91 13.91 9.30 -3.20
N PRO A 92 14.98 10.09 -2.99
CA PRO A 92 16.29 9.57 -2.58
C PRO A 92 16.23 9.20 -1.09
N VAL A 93 15.61 8.06 -0.78
CA VAL A 93 15.50 7.56 0.60
C VAL A 93 16.42 6.38 0.75
N GLU A 94 17.23 6.39 1.80
CA GLU A 94 18.00 5.20 2.17
C GLU A 94 17.04 4.08 2.56
N ALA A 95 17.16 2.94 1.89
CA ALA A 95 16.31 1.79 2.16
C ALA A 95 16.60 1.26 3.56
N LEU A 96 15.62 1.30 4.43
CA LEU A 96 15.71 0.59 5.72
C LEU A 96 15.48 -0.90 5.45
N PRO A 97 16.44 -1.78 5.81
CA PRO A 97 16.33 -3.23 5.61
C PRO A 97 15.35 -3.85 6.60
N MET A 98 14.08 -3.43 6.51
CA MET A 98 13.05 -3.81 7.45
C MET A 98 11.77 -4.25 6.72
N ALA A 99 11.44 -5.55 6.83
CA ALA A 99 10.18 -6.09 6.34
C ALA A 99 9.15 -6.14 7.49
N SER A 100 7.94 -5.64 7.23
CA SER A 100 6.86 -5.68 8.21
C SER A 100 6.49 -7.11 8.66
N SER A 101 6.65 -8.11 7.79
CA SER A 101 6.45 -9.52 8.12
C SER A 101 7.46 -10.01 9.14
N ALA A 102 8.76 -9.73 8.93
CA ALA A 102 9.82 -10.09 9.85
C ALA A 102 9.64 -9.40 11.21
N LEU A 103 9.27 -8.11 11.20
CA LEU A 103 9.02 -7.36 12.42
C LEU A 103 7.83 -7.93 13.22
N ARG A 104 6.75 -8.32 12.55
CA ARG A 104 5.61 -8.97 13.20
C ARG A 104 5.97 -10.34 13.80
N ALA A 105 6.77 -11.14 13.09
CA ALA A 105 7.24 -12.42 13.60
C ALA A 105 8.10 -12.27 14.87
N ARG A 106 9.00 -11.28 14.90
CA ARG A 106 9.82 -10.96 16.07
C ARG A 106 8.96 -10.49 17.26
N LEU A 107 7.94 -9.66 17.00
CA LEU A 107 6.98 -9.22 18.01
C LEU A 107 6.16 -10.40 18.57
N ALA A 108 5.73 -11.33 17.69
CA ALA A 108 5.04 -12.56 18.12
C ALA A 108 5.93 -13.44 19.00
N ALA A 109 7.23 -13.51 18.70
CA ALA A 109 8.23 -14.19 19.54
C ALA A 109 8.56 -13.46 20.86
N GLY A 110 7.93 -12.30 21.12
CA GLY A 110 8.12 -11.54 22.36
C GLY A 110 9.30 -10.57 22.35
N GLU A 111 9.94 -10.32 21.20
CA GLU A 111 11.00 -9.34 21.09
C GLU A 111 10.45 -7.91 21.21
N ARG A 112 11.25 -7.01 21.80
CA ARG A 112 10.83 -5.62 22.04
C ARG A 112 10.95 -4.71 20.83
N CYS A 113 11.79 -5.06 19.85
CA CYS A 113 12.03 -4.30 18.60
C CYS A 113 12.22 -2.79 18.85
N GLU A 114 13.10 -2.45 19.81
CA GLU A 114 13.23 -1.06 20.31
C GLU A 114 13.87 -0.11 19.32
N ASN A 115 14.72 -0.62 18.44
CA ASN A 115 15.41 0.17 17.43
C ASN A 115 14.54 0.40 16.17
N GLU A 116 13.53 -0.47 15.95
CA GLU A 116 12.71 -0.46 14.76
C GLU A 116 11.36 0.25 14.98
N LEU A 117 10.91 0.32 16.23
CA LEU A 117 9.58 0.85 16.56
C LEU A 117 9.66 2.10 17.45
N PRO A 118 8.97 3.18 17.08
CA PRO A 118 8.81 4.32 17.96
C PRO A 118 8.20 3.94 19.31
N PRO A 119 8.60 4.59 20.42
CA PRO A 119 8.14 4.24 21.77
C PRO A 119 6.61 4.22 21.92
N LEU A 120 5.91 5.16 21.28
CA LEU A 120 4.44 5.22 21.33
C LEU A 120 3.78 4.04 20.61
N VAL A 121 4.34 3.61 19.47
CA VAL A 121 3.85 2.44 18.73
C VAL A 121 4.02 1.16 19.57
N ARG A 122 5.18 0.99 20.21
CA ARG A 122 5.43 -0.14 21.12
C ARG A 122 4.43 -0.19 22.27
N ARG A 123 4.09 0.96 22.87
CA ARG A 123 3.06 1.04 23.92
C ARG A 123 1.70 0.57 23.43
N VAL A 124 1.30 0.98 22.23
CA VAL A 124 0.02 0.54 21.65
C VAL A 124 0.04 -0.97 21.43
N ILE A 125 1.09 -1.53 20.81
CA ILE A 125 1.24 -2.96 20.57
C ILE A 125 1.13 -3.75 21.88
N GLN A 126 1.81 -3.28 22.93
CA GLN A 126 1.78 -3.94 24.25
C GLN A 126 0.41 -3.84 24.93
N ARG A 127 -0.20 -2.66 24.91
CA ARG A 127 -1.50 -2.41 25.52
C ARG A 127 -2.62 -3.20 24.88
N GLU A 128 -2.64 -3.25 23.53
CA GLU A 128 -3.67 -3.94 22.77
C GLU A 128 -3.34 -5.43 22.54
N GLY A 129 -2.17 -5.92 23.01
CA GLY A 129 -1.76 -7.30 22.80
C GLY A 129 -1.56 -7.72 21.35
N LEU A 130 -1.24 -6.75 20.45
CA LEU A 130 -1.13 -7.00 19.02
C LEU A 130 0.05 -7.93 18.70
N TYR A 131 -0.13 -8.77 17.68
CA TYR A 131 0.89 -9.71 17.15
C TYR A 131 1.32 -10.81 18.12
N ARG A 132 0.62 -11.03 19.23
CA ARG A 132 0.84 -12.20 20.09
C ARG A 132 0.16 -13.40 19.46
N GLU A 133 0.85 -14.53 19.38
CA GLU A 133 0.22 -15.80 19.03
C GLU A 133 -0.81 -16.15 20.11
N THR A 134 -2.09 -16.11 19.76
CA THR A 134 -3.13 -16.72 20.56
C THR A 134 -2.95 -18.23 20.42
N LYS A 135 -2.51 -18.92 21.47
CA LYS A 135 -2.55 -20.39 21.54
C LYS A 135 -4.02 -20.79 21.38
N GLY A 136 -4.44 -21.15 20.16
CA GLY A 136 -5.83 -21.55 19.92
C GLY A 136 -6.30 -21.65 18.48
N ASP A 137 -5.48 -21.40 17.45
CA ASP A 137 -5.89 -21.53 16.05
C ASP A 137 -5.05 -22.56 15.26
N GLU A 138 -4.78 -23.74 15.86
CA GLU A 138 -4.13 -24.84 15.11
C GLU A 138 -5.08 -25.56 14.13
N ASP A 139 -6.40 -25.21 14.06
CA ASP A 139 -7.38 -25.94 13.24
C ASP A 139 -7.96 -25.13 12.04
N ARG A 140 -7.32 -24.04 11.58
CA ARG A 140 -7.86 -23.27 10.42
C ARG A 140 -6.86 -22.95 9.31
N ASN A 141 -5.83 -23.75 9.10
CA ASN A 141 -4.89 -23.45 8.00
C ASN A 141 -4.65 -24.61 7.03
N ASP A 142 -5.70 -25.30 6.62
CA ASP A 142 -5.61 -26.26 5.50
C ASP A 142 -6.73 -26.06 4.46
N SER A 143 -6.92 -24.82 4.01
CA SER A 143 -7.56 -24.58 2.69
C SER A 143 -7.55 -23.10 2.37
N GLU A 144 -6.62 -22.66 1.56
CA GLU A 144 -6.70 -21.58 0.57
C GLU A 144 -5.35 -20.89 0.32
N THR A 145 -4.40 -21.65 -0.23
CA THR A 145 -3.38 -21.07 -1.10
C THR A 145 -4.03 -20.69 -2.43
N GLY A 146 -4.86 -19.65 -2.41
CA GLY A 146 -5.47 -19.05 -3.58
C GLY A 146 -4.77 -17.76 -3.95
N LYS A 147 -3.98 -17.78 -5.01
CA LYS A 147 -3.50 -16.61 -5.73
C LYS A 147 -4.67 -15.64 -5.95
N ARG A 148 -4.77 -14.57 -5.19
CA ARG A 148 -5.67 -13.47 -5.53
C ARG A 148 -4.96 -12.54 -6.51
N ALA A 149 -5.03 -12.92 -7.80
CA ALA A 149 -4.86 -11.96 -8.88
C ALA A 149 -5.94 -10.87 -8.71
N CYS A 150 -5.55 -9.60 -8.86
CA CYS A 150 -6.47 -8.47 -8.96
C CYS A 150 -7.32 -8.66 -10.23
N ALA A 151 -8.46 -9.34 -10.12
CA ALA A 151 -9.37 -9.52 -11.24
C ALA A 151 -10.12 -8.20 -11.49
N GLN A 152 -10.05 -7.72 -12.72
CA GLN A 152 -10.88 -6.64 -13.25
C GLN A 152 -12.36 -7.06 -13.17
N PRO A 153 -13.27 -6.16 -12.79
CA PRO A 153 -14.70 -6.46 -12.88
C PRO A 153 -15.11 -6.54 -14.37
N PRO A 154 -16.12 -7.36 -14.73
CA PRO A 154 -16.59 -7.50 -16.09
C PRO A 154 -17.09 -6.15 -16.65
N GLU A 155 -16.69 -5.84 -17.87
CA GLU A 155 -17.20 -4.71 -18.64
C GLU A 155 -18.74 -4.78 -18.73
N ARG A 156 -19.41 -3.72 -18.33
CA ARG A 156 -20.84 -3.58 -18.60
C ARG A 156 -21.00 -3.26 -20.07
N SER A 157 -21.53 -4.22 -20.83
CA SER A 157 -22.06 -3.97 -22.19
C SER A 157 -23.05 -2.82 -22.13
N ALA A 158 -22.78 -1.79 -22.93
CA ALA A 158 -23.73 -0.76 -23.27
C ALA A 158 -24.84 -1.38 -24.15
N LEU A 159 -26.06 -1.23 -23.76
CA LEU A 159 -27.25 -1.17 -24.61
C LEU A 159 -27.80 0.25 -24.53
#